data_49ba45f37f14c8891e7cdd25723dc5d5
#
_entry.id   49ba45f37f14c8891e7cdd25723dc5d5
#
_cell.length_a   1.000
_cell.length_b   1.000
_cell.length_c   1.000
_cell.angle_alpha   90.00
_cell.angle_beta   90.00
_cell.angle_gamma   90.00
#
_symmetry.space_group_name_H-M   'P 1'
#
loop_
_entity.id
_entity.type
_entity.pdbx_description
1 polymer ?
#
loop_
_entity_poly.entity_id
_entity_poly.type
_entity_poly.pdbx_seq_one_letter_code
_entity_poly.pdbx_strand_id
1 'polypeptide(L)'
;MSKKVPRFLICNGDPSSYLTHGGLPYNLLKESKKNGLLDSGITLNYRKLKYFKYIWNLIQFIKYRNFGGFQYSYFYTNKLIKQILISPDIKINILSIYPLLPNYPWSKKWTVDFYIDATTKQILENYSIGKNLNKEFKDKILKREKINYLNSKNIICRSNWAAKSLLEDYQIDKNKVHVIPGGANLDLKEIKSKSILFIPPKPSKNNPIVLGFLGRDWDRKGGSFLISLADVFYRKNIPFQIRVIGPLKKNIPLHPNLKYVGFLDKFKNLDLFINELKSWHYGTLFSKAGAFGISNRECLILGVPVICHDIGGIASTLPKSDFGKIFKSNPNPEFVYEWIINSFNPYNKYVNLREKLFNKRSEFTWDTAVKNLKDVLD
;
A
#
# COMPACT_ATOMS: atom_id res chain seq x y z
N MET A 1 7.01 -31.32 -24.14
CA MET A 1 6.78 -30.28 -23.06
C MET A 1 5.94 -29.15 -23.67
N SER A 2 4.73 -28.92 -23.17
CA SER A 2 3.93 -27.77 -23.63
C SER A 2 4.66 -26.46 -23.27
N LYS A 3 4.85 -25.58 -24.24
CA LYS A 3 5.50 -24.28 -24.03
C LYS A 3 4.70 -23.50 -22.96
N LYS A 4 5.35 -23.15 -21.85
CA LYS A 4 4.74 -22.34 -20.79
C LYS A 4 4.18 -21.04 -21.38
N VAL A 5 2.91 -20.75 -21.12
CA VAL A 5 2.28 -19.49 -21.58
C VAL A 5 2.92 -18.32 -20.80
N PRO A 6 3.50 -17.33 -21.48
CA PRO A 6 4.17 -16.24 -20.82
C PRO A 6 3.19 -15.37 -20.00
N ARG A 7 3.65 -14.88 -18.83
CA ARG A 7 2.86 -14.04 -17.93
C ARG A 7 3.51 -12.68 -17.75
N PHE A 8 2.76 -11.62 -17.98
CA PHE A 8 3.23 -10.25 -17.96
C PHE A 8 2.55 -9.43 -16.83
N LEU A 9 3.34 -8.57 -16.18
CA LEU A 9 2.81 -7.58 -15.24
C LEU A 9 2.44 -6.30 -15.97
N ILE A 10 1.23 -5.79 -15.74
CA ILE A 10 0.82 -4.46 -16.20
C ILE A 10 0.42 -3.56 -15.04
N CYS A 11 0.77 -2.28 -15.14
CA CYS A 11 0.33 -1.23 -14.25
C CYS A 11 0.18 0.08 -15.02
N ASN A 12 -0.41 1.08 -14.38
CA ASN A 12 -0.40 2.44 -14.94
C ASN A 12 0.98 3.07 -14.73
N GLY A 13 1.84 2.96 -15.70
CA GLY A 13 3.24 3.37 -15.68
C GLY A 13 4.20 2.26 -16.04
N ASP A 14 5.45 2.41 -15.65
CA ASP A 14 6.52 1.44 -15.85
C ASP A 14 6.67 0.52 -14.64
N PRO A 15 6.38 -0.78 -14.75
CA PRO A 15 6.53 -1.72 -13.65
C PRO A 15 7.99 -1.99 -13.26
N SER A 16 8.96 -1.63 -14.11
CA SER A 16 10.40 -1.75 -13.82
C SER A 16 10.95 -0.55 -13.05
N SER A 17 10.15 0.51 -12.88
CA SER A 17 10.57 1.71 -12.14
C SER A 17 10.12 1.66 -10.68
N TYR A 18 11.07 1.82 -9.76
CA TYR A 18 10.78 1.94 -8.32
C TYR A 18 10.00 3.21 -7.95
N LEU A 19 9.90 4.19 -8.85
CA LEU A 19 9.08 5.40 -8.66
C LEU A 19 7.60 5.15 -8.94
N THR A 20 7.25 4.09 -9.68
CA THR A 20 5.88 3.75 -10.03
C THR A 20 5.15 3.19 -8.80
N HIS A 21 4.01 3.80 -8.45
CA HIS A 21 3.15 3.37 -7.33
C HIS A 21 3.91 3.06 -6.03
N GLY A 22 4.93 3.89 -5.70
CA GLY A 22 5.71 3.73 -4.48
C GLY A 22 6.58 2.48 -4.45
N GLY A 23 6.90 1.90 -5.62
CA GLY A 23 7.79 0.76 -5.78
C GLY A 23 7.09 -0.61 -5.68
N LEU A 24 5.76 -0.66 -5.55
CA LEU A 24 5.02 -1.92 -5.51
C LEU A 24 5.23 -2.76 -6.78
N PRO A 25 4.98 -2.24 -8.02
CA PRO A 25 5.16 -3.03 -9.24
C PRO A 25 6.61 -3.50 -9.40
N TYR A 26 7.57 -2.63 -9.08
CA TYR A 26 9.00 -2.95 -9.16
C TYR A 26 9.37 -4.15 -8.29
N ASN A 27 9.00 -4.13 -7.01
CA ASN A 27 9.36 -5.21 -6.10
C ASN A 27 8.59 -6.51 -6.43
N LEU A 28 7.32 -6.41 -6.80
CA LEU A 28 6.53 -7.55 -7.28
C LEU A 28 7.18 -8.17 -8.52
N LEU A 29 7.54 -7.38 -9.52
CA LEU A 29 8.16 -7.86 -10.75
C LEU A 29 9.53 -8.49 -10.49
N LYS A 30 10.38 -7.81 -9.68
CA LYS A 30 11.73 -8.31 -9.30
C LYS A 30 11.66 -9.71 -8.70
N GLU A 31 10.84 -9.88 -7.67
CA GLU A 31 10.73 -11.18 -6.98
C GLU A 31 9.97 -12.23 -7.80
N SER A 32 8.96 -11.81 -8.59
CA SER A 32 8.22 -12.72 -9.47
C SER A 32 9.06 -13.29 -10.59
N LYS A 33 9.95 -12.49 -11.19
CA LYS A 33 10.92 -12.98 -12.20
C LYS A 33 11.86 -14.01 -11.60
N LYS A 34 12.39 -13.74 -10.42
CA LYS A 34 13.29 -14.65 -9.71
C LYS A 34 12.62 -15.99 -9.36
N ASN A 35 11.33 -15.99 -9.02
CA ASN A 35 10.54 -17.17 -8.69
C ASN A 35 9.87 -17.82 -9.92
N GLY A 36 10.10 -17.31 -11.13
CA GLY A 36 9.54 -17.86 -12.38
C GLY A 36 8.02 -17.67 -12.50
N LEU A 37 7.43 -16.71 -11.78
CA LEU A 37 5.99 -16.40 -11.87
C LEU A 37 5.69 -15.44 -13.02
N LEU A 38 6.48 -14.39 -13.21
CA LEU A 38 6.35 -13.40 -14.28
C LEU A 38 7.57 -13.41 -15.18
N ASP A 39 7.33 -13.31 -16.49
CA ASP A 39 8.41 -13.24 -17.49
C ASP A 39 8.91 -11.80 -17.65
N SER A 40 7.99 -10.82 -17.68
CA SER A 40 8.34 -9.40 -17.85
C SER A 40 7.23 -8.47 -17.37
N GLY A 41 7.54 -7.17 -17.37
CA GLY A 41 6.58 -6.09 -17.18
C GLY A 41 6.35 -5.33 -18.49
N ILE A 42 5.12 -4.86 -18.70
CA ILE A 42 4.76 -4.04 -19.87
C ILE A 42 4.49 -2.62 -19.39
N THR A 43 5.24 -1.67 -19.91
CA THR A 43 5.11 -0.24 -19.61
C THR A 43 3.89 0.35 -20.30
N LEU A 44 2.95 0.90 -19.52
CA LEU A 44 1.82 1.68 -20.03
C LEU A 44 2.09 3.18 -19.83
N ASN A 45 2.48 3.87 -20.89
CA ASN A 45 2.91 5.26 -20.83
C ASN A 45 1.73 6.24 -20.82
N TYR A 46 1.25 6.58 -19.63
CA TYR A 46 0.15 7.53 -19.44
C TYR A 46 0.54 9.00 -19.70
N ARG A 47 1.86 9.33 -19.69
CA ARG A 47 2.34 10.71 -19.89
C ARG A 47 1.99 11.23 -21.28
N LYS A 48 1.98 10.36 -22.30
CA LYS A 48 1.55 10.69 -23.67
C LYS A 48 0.10 11.16 -23.77
N LEU A 49 -0.72 10.86 -22.74
CA LEU A 49 -2.14 11.22 -22.70
C LEU A 49 -2.42 12.53 -21.93
N LYS A 50 -1.39 13.23 -21.46
CA LYS A 50 -1.52 14.42 -20.62
C LYS A 50 -2.36 15.52 -21.27
N TYR A 51 -2.17 15.76 -22.56
CA TYR A 51 -2.93 16.80 -23.29
C TYR A 51 -4.41 16.49 -23.38
N PHE A 52 -4.80 15.24 -23.58
CA PHE A 52 -6.21 14.83 -23.61
C PHE A 52 -6.92 15.05 -22.26
N LYS A 53 -6.18 15.07 -21.16
CA LYS A 53 -6.73 15.38 -19.83
C LYS A 53 -7.26 16.82 -19.76
N TYR A 54 -6.61 17.78 -20.40
CA TYR A 54 -7.07 19.17 -20.40
C TYR A 54 -8.37 19.31 -21.21
N ILE A 55 -8.44 18.69 -22.39
CA ILE A 55 -9.66 18.66 -23.21
C ILE A 55 -10.81 17.98 -22.44
N TRP A 56 -10.52 16.83 -21.81
CA TRP A 56 -11.48 16.14 -20.97
C TRP A 56 -12.01 17.03 -19.85
N ASN A 57 -11.14 17.68 -19.10
CA ASN A 57 -11.53 18.56 -18.00
C ASN A 57 -12.38 19.73 -18.47
N LEU A 58 -12.08 20.30 -19.64
CA LEU A 58 -12.91 21.36 -20.24
C LEU A 58 -14.32 20.84 -20.55
N ILE A 59 -14.44 19.69 -21.19
CA ILE A 59 -15.74 19.06 -21.50
C ILE A 59 -16.50 18.75 -20.19
N GLN A 60 -15.84 18.21 -19.18
CA GLN A 60 -16.48 17.92 -17.90
C GLN A 60 -16.96 19.20 -17.20
N PHE A 61 -16.17 20.27 -17.27
CA PHE A 61 -16.55 21.55 -16.69
C PHE A 61 -17.79 22.17 -17.40
N ILE A 62 -17.80 22.16 -18.72
CA ILE A 62 -18.95 22.68 -19.50
C ILE A 62 -20.22 21.90 -19.19
N LYS A 63 -20.13 20.55 -19.17
CA LYS A 63 -21.31 19.68 -18.98
C LYS A 63 -21.80 19.60 -17.54
N TYR A 64 -20.86 19.50 -16.59
CA TYR A 64 -21.18 19.08 -15.21
C TYR A 64 -20.66 20.05 -14.15
N ARG A 65 -20.00 21.15 -14.54
CA ARG A 65 -19.31 22.09 -13.61
C ARG A 65 -18.30 21.43 -12.67
N ASN A 66 -17.73 20.31 -13.10
CA ASN A 66 -16.78 19.50 -12.34
C ASN A 66 -15.53 19.17 -13.16
N PHE A 67 -14.44 18.83 -12.46
CA PHE A 67 -13.18 18.44 -13.08
C PHE A 67 -12.79 17.03 -12.67
N GLY A 68 -11.92 16.39 -13.46
CA GLY A 68 -11.29 15.12 -13.10
C GLY A 68 -11.90 13.90 -13.77
N GLY A 69 -11.51 12.72 -13.28
CA GLY A 69 -12.02 11.44 -13.79
C GLY A 69 -11.41 10.96 -15.12
N PHE A 70 -10.52 11.72 -15.76
CA PHE A 70 -9.92 11.34 -17.04
C PHE A 70 -9.32 9.93 -17.01
N GLN A 71 -8.58 9.60 -15.93
CA GLN A 71 -7.95 8.28 -15.75
C GLN A 71 -8.95 7.11 -15.65
N TYR A 72 -10.22 7.41 -15.41
CA TYR A 72 -11.30 6.43 -15.37
C TYR A 72 -12.09 6.35 -16.68
N SER A 73 -11.82 7.24 -17.65
CA SER A 73 -12.55 7.24 -18.92
C SER A 73 -12.21 6.02 -19.77
N TYR A 74 -13.17 5.55 -20.56
CA TYR A 74 -12.96 4.48 -21.54
C TYR A 74 -11.87 4.86 -22.55
N PHE A 75 -11.87 6.13 -22.97
CA PHE A 75 -10.84 6.66 -23.88
C PHE A 75 -9.43 6.44 -23.32
N TYR A 76 -9.22 6.84 -22.07
CA TYR A 76 -7.91 6.71 -21.42
C TYR A 76 -7.48 5.24 -21.30
N THR A 77 -8.34 4.40 -20.74
CA THR A 77 -8.03 2.98 -20.52
C THR A 77 -7.78 2.24 -21.83
N ASN A 78 -8.57 2.54 -22.87
CA ASN A 78 -8.41 1.93 -24.20
C ASN A 78 -7.10 2.39 -24.86
N LYS A 79 -6.72 3.67 -24.75
CA LYS A 79 -5.44 4.16 -25.26
C LYS A 79 -4.23 3.57 -24.54
N LEU A 80 -4.36 3.27 -23.25
CA LEU A 80 -3.29 2.57 -22.52
C LEU A 80 -3.13 1.13 -22.96
N ILE A 81 -4.23 0.38 -23.01
CA ILE A 81 -4.20 -1.05 -23.36
C ILE A 81 -3.68 -1.28 -24.80
N LYS A 82 -3.97 -0.37 -25.73
CA LYS A 82 -3.43 -0.41 -27.09
C LYS A 82 -1.90 -0.24 -27.16
N GLN A 83 -1.23 0.08 -26.05
CA GLN A 83 0.23 0.10 -25.97
C GLN A 83 0.82 -1.29 -25.71
N ILE A 84 0.01 -2.29 -25.43
CA ILE A 84 0.45 -3.67 -25.36
C ILE A 84 0.68 -4.15 -26.80
N LEU A 85 1.96 -4.14 -27.22
CA LEU A 85 2.39 -4.48 -28.59
C LEU A 85 2.50 -6.00 -28.83
N ILE A 86 1.91 -6.80 -27.99
CA ILE A 86 1.83 -8.25 -28.19
C ILE A 86 0.66 -8.53 -29.12
N SER A 87 0.90 -9.35 -30.15
CA SER A 87 -0.16 -9.76 -31.06
C SER A 87 -1.34 -10.33 -30.28
N PRO A 88 -2.59 -9.90 -30.56
CA PRO A 88 -3.76 -10.44 -29.89
C PRO A 88 -3.97 -11.95 -30.15
N ASP A 89 -3.28 -12.52 -31.13
CA ASP A 89 -3.35 -13.94 -31.47
C ASP A 89 -2.41 -14.82 -30.65
N ILE A 90 -1.49 -14.20 -29.90
CA ILE A 90 -0.58 -14.94 -29.02
C ILE A 90 -1.25 -15.17 -27.66
N LYS A 91 -1.22 -16.42 -27.20
CA LYS A 91 -1.71 -16.76 -25.86
C LYS A 91 -0.79 -16.22 -24.78
N ILE A 92 -1.32 -15.38 -23.89
CA ILE A 92 -0.59 -14.80 -22.76
C ILE A 92 -1.44 -14.76 -21.49
N ASN A 93 -0.75 -14.72 -20.35
CA ASN A 93 -1.34 -14.40 -19.06
C ASN A 93 -0.96 -12.98 -18.67
N ILE A 94 -1.89 -12.22 -18.15
CA ILE A 94 -1.68 -10.85 -17.67
C ILE A 94 -2.01 -10.79 -16.18
N LEU A 95 -1.05 -10.38 -15.36
CA LEU A 95 -1.31 -9.94 -13.99
C LEU A 95 -1.43 -8.42 -13.98
N SER A 96 -2.64 -7.92 -13.73
CA SER A 96 -2.92 -6.48 -13.72
C SER A 96 -3.03 -5.96 -12.30
N ILE A 97 -2.18 -4.99 -11.95
CA ILE A 97 -2.39 -4.14 -10.77
C ILE A 97 -3.17 -2.86 -11.09
N TYR A 98 -3.64 -2.74 -12.31
CA TYR A 98 -4.53 -1.69 -12.76
C TYR A 98 -5.94 -2.26 -12.97
N PRO A 99 -6.91 -1.97 -12.05
CA PRO A 99 -8.22 -2.63 -12.08
C PRO A 99 -9.11 -2.17 -13.23
N LEU A 100 -8.85 -0.98 -13.78
CA LEU A 100 -9.67 -0.38 -14.82
C LEU A 100 -9.10 -0.65 -16.22
N LEU A 101 -9.24 -1.87 -16.69
CA LEU A 101 -9.06 -2.20 -18.09
C LEU A 101 -10.23 -1.63 -18.94
N PRO A 102 -10.09 -1.52 -20.27
CA PRO A 102 -11.24 -1.23 -21.15
C PRO A 102 -12.30 -2.32 -21.01
N ASN A 103 -13.48 -2.06 -21.58
CA ASN A 103 -14.55 -3.06 -21.57
C ASN A 103 -14.08 -4.39 -22.16
N TYR A 104 -14.49 -5.46 -21.52
CA TYR A 104 -14.43 -6.80 -22.11
C TYR A 104 -15.33 -6.85 -23.39
N PRO A 105 -15.00 -7.61 -24.46
CA PRO A 105 -13.93 -8.60 -24.49
C PRO A 105 -12.55 -8.02 -24.80
N TRP A 106 -11.54 -8.58 -24.11
CA TRP A 106 -10.14 -8.42 -24.47
C TRP A 106 -9.79 -9.41 -25.60
N SER A 107 -8.51 -9.66 -25.90
CA SER A 107 -8.18 -10.78 -26.78
C SER A 107 -8.64 -12.11 -26.16
N LYS A 108 -9.26 -12.97 -26.97
CA LYS A 108 -9.65 -14.35 -26.57
C LYS A 108 -8.45 -15.22 -26.16
N LYS A 109 -7.24 -14.82 -26.52
CA LYS A 109 -5.98 -15.50 -26.19
C LYS A 109 -5.37 -15.00 -24.86
N TRP A 110 -5.96 -13.99 -24.24
CA TRP A 110 -5.46 -13.41 -23.00
C TRP A 110 -6.23 -13.92 -21.79
N THR A 111 -5.50 -14.49 -20.83
CA THR A 111 -6.03 -14.74 -19.48
C THR A 111 -5.62 -13.59 -18.59
N VAL A 112 -6.57 -12.98 -17.89
CA VAL A 112 -6.31 -11.83 -17.02
C VAL A 112 -6.60 -12.20 -15.57
N ASP A 113 -5.61 -11.93 -14.72
CA ASP A 113 -5.70 -11.97 -13.28
C ASP A 113 -5.49 -10.55 -12.73
N PHE A 114 -6.15 -10.19 -11.65
CA PHE A 114 -5.97 -8.90 -10.97
C PHE A 114 -5.24 -9.05 -9.64
N TYR A 115 -4.36 -8.10 -9.31
CA TYR A 115 -3.76 -7.95 -7.99
C TYR A 115 -3.99 -6.53 -7.48
N ILE A 116 -5.00 -6.35 -6.64
CA ILE A 116 -5.53 -5.04 -6.25
C ILE A 116 -5.38 -4.77 -4.75
N ASP A 117 -5.26 -3.52 -4.38
CA ASP A 117 -5.30 -3.05 -3.00
C ASP A 117 -6.66 -2.43 -2.60
N ALA A 118 -7.48 -2.04 -3.58
CA ALA A 118 -8.85 -1.57 -3.41
C ALA A 118 -9.64 -1.72 -4.71
N THR A 119 -10.95 -1.86 -4.62
CA THR A 119 -11.86 -1.68 -5.75
C THR A 119 -12.03 -0.20 -6.08
N THR A 120 -12.44 0.13 -7.31
CA THR A 120 -12.69 1.54 -7.67
C THR A 120 -13.81 2.15 -6.83
N LYS A 121 -14.84 1.37 -6.44
CA LYS A 121 -15.87 1.83 -5.52
C LYS A 121 -15.24 2.34 -4.21
N GLN A 122 -14.40 1.52 -3.58
CA GLN A 122 -13.70 1.90 -2.35
C GLN A 122 -12.81 3.13 -2.52
N ILE A 123 -12.16 3.27 -3.67
CA ILE A 123 -11.34 4.47 -3.97
C ILE A 123 -12.23 5.71 -4.10
N LEU A 124 -13.35 5.62 -4.80
CA LEU A 124 -14.26 6.74 -5.00
C LEU A 124 -14.97 7.19 -3.71
N GLU A 125 -15.27 6.26 -2.80
CA GLU A 125 -15.94 6.54 -1.55
C GLU A 125 -15.00 7.02 -0.43
N ASN A 126 -13.82 6.38 -0.29
CA ASN A 126 -12.93 6.64 0.84
C ASN A 126 -11.83 7.68 0.56
N TYR A 127 -11.59 7.99 -0.72
CA TYR A 127 -10.67 9.05 -1.11
C TYR A 127 -11.47 10.18 -1.77
N SER A 128 -11.10 11.41 -1.55
CA SER A 128 -11.82 12.60 -2.05
C SER A 128 -11.99 12.65 -3.60
N ILE A 129 -11.35 11.74 -4.32
CA ILE A 129 -11.38 11.63 -5.78
C ILE A 129 -12.82 11.48 -6.32
N GLY A 130 -13.67 10.74 -5.61
CA GLY A 130 -15.06 10.52 -6.03
C GLY A 130 -15.98 11.72 -5.85
N LYS A 131 -15.64 12.69 -5.02
CA LYS A 131 -16.52 13.83 -4.71
C LYS A 131 -16.86 14.67 -5.94
N ASN A 132 -15.92 14.77 -6.88
CA ASN A 132 -16.04 15.61 -8.08
C ASN A 132 -16.51 14.85 -9.34
N LEU A 133 -16.97 13.61 -9.21
CA LEU A 133 -17.49 12.85 -10.35
C LEU A 133 -19.01 12.79 -10.29
N ASN A 134 -19.67 13.01 -11.44
CA ASN A 134 -21.11 12.84 -11.51
C ASN A 134 -21.53 11.36 -11.35
N LYS A 135 -22.76 11.13 -10.93
CA LYS A 135 -23.28 9.81 -10.63
C LYS A 135 -23.24 8.87 -11.84
N GLU A 136 -23.73 9.31 -12.98
CA GLU A 136 -23.78 8.49 -14.21
C GLU A 136 -22.39 8.01 -14.64
N PHE A 137 -21.38 8.87 -14.51
CA PHE A 137 -20.00 8.49 -14.84
C PHE A 137 -19.44 7.49 -13.84
N LYS A 138 -19.74 7.66 -12.54
CA LYS A 138 -19.37 6.66 -11.51
C LYS A 138 -19.99 5.30 -11.83
N ASP A 139 -21.27 5.26 -12.13
CA ASP A 139 -21.99 4.02 -12.43
C ASP A 139 -21.39 3.30 -13.66
N LYS A 140 -21.03 4.05 -14.71
CA LYS A 140 -20.33 3.51 -15.89
C LYS A 140 -18.97 2.92 -15.55
N ILE A 141 -18.20 3.57 -14.67
CA ILE A 141 -16.90 3.08 -14.22
C ILE A 141 -17.06 1.76 -13.44
N LEU A 142 -17.97 1.74 -12.46
CA LEU A 142 -18.21 0.58 -11.60
C LEU A 142 -18.76 -0.61 -12.40
N LYS A 143 -19.67 -0.36 -13.34
CA LYS A 143 -20.19 -1.39 -14.25
C LYS A 143 -19.08 -2.01 -15.10
N ARG A 144 -18.17 -1.20 -15.64
CA ARG A 144 -17.03 -1.68 -16.42
C ARG A 144 -16.09 -2.53 -15.56
N GLU A 145 -15.75 -2.05 -14.36
CA GLU A 145 -14.91 -2.79 -13.43
C GLU A 145 -15.53 -4.13 -13.06
N LYS A 146 -16.85 -4.18 -12.78
CA LYS A 146 -17.57 -5.43 -12.51
C LYS A 146 -17.46 -6.43 -13.67
N ILE A 147 -17.67 -5.95 -14.90
CA ILE A 147 -17.55 -6.81 -16.11
C ILE A 147 -16.11 -7.35 -16.22
N ASN A 148 -15.10 -6.54 -15.94
CA ASN A 148 -13.70 -6.97 -15.97
C ASN A 148 -13.43 -8.07 -14.93
N TYR A 149 -13.91 -7.88 -13.69
CA TYR A 149 -13.77 -8.89 -12.63
C TYR A 149 -14.51 -10.19 -12.93
N LEU A 150 -15.74 -10.12 -13.45
CA LEU A 150 -16.50 -11.31 -13.84
C LEU A 150 -15.78 -12.16 -14.92
N ASN A 151 -15.04 -11.51 -15.81
CA ASN A 151 -14.33 -12.17 -16.91
C ASN A 151 -12.85 -12.46 -16.63
N SER A 152 -12.33 -12.10 -15.46
CA SER A 152 -10.98 -12.49 -15.02
C SER A 152 -10.95 -13.93 -14.51
N LYS A 153 -9.76 -14.55 -14.50
CA LYS A 153 -9.56 -15.88 -13.93
C LYS A 153 -9.54 -15.80 -12.42
N ASN A 154 -8.64 -14.97 -11.85
CA ASN A 154 -8.53 -14.74 -10.40
C ASN A 154 -8.46 -13.25 -10.09
N ILE A 155 -8.87 -12.88 -8.86
CA ILE A 155 -8.73 -11.53 -8.31
C ILE A 155 -8.07 -11.67 -6.94
N ILE A 156 -6.82 -11.26 -6.88
CA ILE A 156 -6.02 -11.31 -5.66
C ILE A 156 -6.06 -9.95 -5.00
N CYS A 157 -6.55 -9.92 -3.76
CA CYS A 157 -6.65 -8.73 -2.94
C CYS A 157 -5.48 -8.64 -1.96
N ARG A 158 -4.96 -7.44 -1.74
CA ARG A 158 -3.93 -7.23 -0.73
C ARG A 158 -4.48 -7.17 0.70
N SER A 159 -5.81 -7.09 0.85
CA SER A 159 -6.49 -6.97 2.13
C SER A 159 -7.86 -7.63 2.13
N ASN A 160 -8.33 -8.04 3.31
CA ASN A 160 -9.71 -8.49 3.51
C ASN A 160 -10.74 -7.39 3.18
N TRP A 161 -10.37 -6.12 3.36
CA TRP A 161 -11.23 -4.99 3.03
C TRP A 161 -11.52 -4.93 1.52
N ALA A 162 -10.50 -5.11 0.66
CA ALA A 162 -10.68 -5.17 -0.78
C ALA A 162 -11.50 -6.41 -1.19
N ALA A 163 -11.22 -7.58 -0.60
CA ALA A 163 -11.96 -8.81 -0.86
C ALA A 163 -13.43 -8.68 -0.48
N LYS A 164 -13.73 -8.08 0.66
CA LYS A 164 -15.11 -7.81 1.11
C LYS A 164 -15.90 -7.02 0.06
N SER A 165 -15.32 -5.95 -0.50
CA SER A 165 -15.99 -5.18 -1.55
C SER A 165 -16.26 -6.00 -2.82
N LEU A 166 -15.32 -6.86 -3.24
CA LEU A 166 -15.57 -7.76 -4.39
C LEU A 166 -16.76 -8.69 -4.15
N LEU A 167 -16.88 -9.25 -2.97
CA LEU A 167 -17.95 -10.19 -2.61
C LEU A 167 -19.29 -9.47 -2.44
N GLU A 168 -19.32 -8.37 -1.68
CA GLU A 168 -20.57 -7.69 -1.29
C GLU A 168 -21.04 -6.68 -2.34
N ASP A 169 -20.14 -5.80 -2.84
CA ASP A 169 -20.53 -4.74 -3.77
C ASP A 169 -20.56 -5.22 -5.24
N TYR A 170 -19.60 -6.05 -5.61
CA TYR A 170 -19.48 -6.54 -6.99
C TYR A 170 -20.09 -7.91 -7.20
N GLN A 171 -20.40 -8.65 -6.13
CA GLN A 171 -20.99 -9.99 -6.17
C GLN A 171 -20.14 -10.98 -7.02
N ILE A 172 -18.83 -10.91 -6.83
CA ILE A 172 -17.89 -11.82 -7.51
C ILE A 172 -17.88 -13.15 -6.76
N ASP A 173 -17.78 -14.24 -7.51
CA ASP A 173 -17.65 -15.59 -6.95
C ASP A 173 -16.44 -15.67 -6.03
N LYS A 174 -16.68 -16.14 -4.79
CA LYS A 174 -15.66 -16.29 -3.76
C LYS A 174 -14.49 -17.16 -4.19
N ASN A 175 -14.72 -18.12 -5.08
CA ASN A 175 -13.67 -19.01 -5.58
C ASN A 175 -12.64 -18.29 -6.46
N LYS A 176 -12.97 -17.11 -6.97
CA LYS A 176 -12.06 -16.23 -7.72
C LYS A 176 -11.31 -15.24 -6.86
N VAL A 177 -11.73 -15.05 -5.59
CA VAL A 177 -11.23 -14.00 -4.71
C VAL A 177 -10.27 -14.57 -3.68
N HIS A 178 -9.02 -14.13 -3.75
CA HIS A 178 -7.95 -14.57 -2.86
C HIS A 178 -7.39 -13.37 -2.09
N VAL A 179 -6.89 -13.60 -0.87
CA VAL A 179 -6.27 -12.53 -0.07
C VAL A 179 -4.80 -12.85 0.15
N ILE A 180 -3.93 -12.09 -0.52
CA ILE A 180 -2.47 -12.23 -0.42
C ILE A 180 -1.86 -10.85 -0.20
N PRO A 181 -1.53 -10.49 1.05
CA PRO A 181 -0.89 -9.23 1.36
C PRO A 181 0.47 -9.08 0.67
N GLY A 182 0.77 -7.89 0.17
CA GLY A 182 2.07 -7.59 -0.44
C GLY A 182 3.20 -7.53 0.59
N GLY A 183 4.44 -7.71 0.13
CA GLY A 183 5.64 -7.58 0.94
C GLY A 183 6.03 -6.13 1.22
N ALA A 184 7.01 -5.93 2.08
CA ALA A 184 7.70 -4.66 2.26
C ALA A 184 8.49 -4.29 1.01
N ASN A 185 8.56 -3.00 0.70
CA ASN A 185 9.43 -2.52 -0.41
C ASN A 185 10.88 -2.37 0.06
N LEU A 186 11.37 -3.38 0.74
CA LEU A 186 12.75 -3.56 1.20
C LEU A 186 13.17 -5.00 0.92
N ASP A 187 14.38 -5.18 0.41
CA ASP A 187 14.91 -6.51 0.14
C ASP A 187 15.56 -7.08 1.42
N LEU A 188 15.06 -8.21 1.88
CA LEU A 188 15.58 -8.85 3.10
C LEU A 188 17.07 -9.25 2.95
N LYS A 189 17.54 -9.56 1.74
CA LYS A 189 18.94 -9.87 1.49
C LYS A 189 19.83 -8.65 1.68
N GLU A 190 19.38 -7.50 1.16
CA GLU A 190 20.09 -6.22 1.35
C GLU A 190 20.08 -5.80 2.82
N ILE A 191 19.00 -6.12 3.56
CA ILE A 191 18.87 -5.86 4.99
C ILE A 191 19.73 -6.83 5.82
N LYS A 192 19.75 -8.13 5.48
CA LYS A 192 20.47 -9.17 6.27
C LYS A 192 21.95 -8.87 6.44
N SER A 193 22.61 -8.32 5.43
CA SER A 193 24.01 -7.93 5.52
C SER A 193 24.26 -6.76 6.49
N LYS A 194 23.21 -6.04 6.90
CA LYS A 194 23.27 -4.78 7.64
C LYS A 194 22.42 -4.73 8.92
N SER A 195 21.62 -5.77 9.21
CA SER A 195 20.68 -5.69 10.33
C SER A 195 20.86 -6.80 11.37
N ILE A 196 21.50 -6.42 12.43
CA ILE A 196 21.37 -7.05 13.74
C ILE A 196 20.04 -6.55 14.35
N LEU A 197 19.38 -7.39 15.14
CA LEU A 197 18.25 -6.96 15.95
C LEU A 197 18.66 -5.73 16.79
N PHE A 198 17.90 -4.68 16.67
CA PHE A 198 18.08 -3.48 17.50
C PHE A 198 16.86 -3.33 18.41
N ILE A 199 17.10 -3.25 19.70
CA ILE A 199 16.07 -2.97 20.69
C ILE A 199 16.35 -1.57 21.24
N PRO A 200 15.44 -0.60 21.03
CA PRO A 200 15.59 0.72 21.62
C PRO A 200 15.71 0.63 23.15
N PRO A 201 16.46 1.49 23.82
CA PRO A 201 16.60 1.45 25.27
C PRO A 201 15.24 1.66 25.96
N LYS A 202 15.13 1.11 27.18
CA LYS A 202 13.92 1.30 28.00
C LYS A 202 13.60 2.79 28.13
N PRO A 203 12.33 3.19 27.89
CA PRO A 203 11.90 4.58 28.05
C PRO A 203 12.22 5.14 29.46
N SER A 204 12.79 6.32 29.49
CA SER A 204 13.18 7.05 30.70
C SER A 204 13.27 8.54 30.44
N LYS A 205 13.63 9.36 31.43
CA LYS A 205 13.88 10.81 31.22
C LYS A 205 14.90 11.08 30.12
N ASN A 206 15.95 10.26 30.03
CA ASN A 206 17.03 10.42 29.05
C ASN A 206 16.78 9.67 27.74
N ASN A 207 15.84 8.73 27.71
CA ASN A 207 15.48 7.92 26.57
C ASN A 207 13.99 8.08 26.27
N PRO A 208 13.59 9.06 25.46
CA PRO A 208 12.17 9.30 25.17
C PRO A 208 11.56 8.13 24.39
N ILE A 209 10.25 7.91 24.54
CA ILE A 209 9.49 7.02 23.67
C ILE A 209 9.53 7.62 22.26
N VAL A 210 9.99 6.84 21.28
CA VAL A 210 10.06 7.28 19.88
C VAL A 210 8.96 6.60 19.06
N LEU A 211 8.06 7.41 18.49
CA LEU A 211 7.07 6.97 17.51
C LEU A 211 7.46 7.45 16.13
N GLY A 212 7.37 6.56 15.14
CA GLY A 212 7.74 6.87 13.77
C GLY A 212 6.53 7.11 12.87
N PHE A 213 6.57 8.18 12.08
CA PHE A 213 5.66 8.43 10.97
C PHE A 213 6.41 8.25 9.64
N LEU A 214 5.88 7.38 8.76
CA LEU A 214 6.45 7.14 7.44
C LEU A 214 5.41 7.36 6.34
N GLY A 215 5.61 8.39 5.51
CA GLY A 215 4.74 8.65 4.36
C GLY A 215 4.81 10.07 3.82
N ARG A 216 4.33 10.28 2.59
CA ARG A 216 4.39 11.59 1.92
C ARG A 216 3.24 12.52 2.31
N ASP A 217 2.10 11.97 2.65
CA ASP A 217 0.86 12.70 2.90
C ASP A 217 0.60 12.72 4.42
N TRP A 218 0.98 13.84 5.06
CA TRP A 218 0.86 14.02 6.49
C TRP A 218 -0.59 13.90 6.99
N ASP A 219 -1.51 14.65 6.36
CA ASP A 219 -2.89 14.71 6.82
C ASP A 219 -3.64 13.39 6.64
N ARG A 220 -3.55 12.83 5.43
CA ARG A 220 -4.26 11.57 5.13
C ARG A 220 -3.70 10.40 5.93
N LYS A 221 -2.40 10.38 6.23
CA LYS A 221 -1.77 9.30 7.01
C LYS A 221 -1.84 9.49 8.52
N GLY A 222 -2.60 10.47 8.99
CA GLY A 222 -2.94 10.64 10.41
C GLY A 222 -1.94 11.44 11.21
N GLY A 223 -1.22 12.35 10.58
CA GLY A 223 -0.31 13.25 11.29
C GLY A 223 -1.01 14.10 12.35
N SER A 224 -2.23 14.56 12.06
CA SER A 224 -3.03 15.31 13.06
C SER A 224 -3.34 14.48 14.30
N PHE A 225 -3.63 13.20 14.17
CA PHE A 225 -3.83 12.31 15.31
C PHE A 225 -2.54 12.18 16.14
N LEU A 226 -1.37 12.12 15.50
CA LEU A 226 -0.11 12.02 16.21
C LEU A 226 0.20 13.30 17.00
N ILE A 227 -0.24 14.48 16.55
CA ILE A 227 -0.13 15.72 17.34
C ILE A 227 -1.03 15.63 18.58
N SER A 228 -2.29 15.23 18.43
CA SER A 228 -3.18 15.03 19.59
C SER A 228 -2.62 13.99 20.58
N LEU A 229 -1.98 12.95 20.10
CA LEU A 229 -1.29 11.98 20.96
C LEU A 229 -0.06 12.59 21.64
N ALA A 230 0.70 13.44 20.92
CA ALA A 230 1.83 14.17 21.50
C ALA A 230 1.40 15.10 22.63
N ASP A 231 0.27 15.79 22.48
CA ASP A 231 -0.29 16.65 23.54
C ASP A 231 -0.65 15.85 24.79
N VAL A 232 -1.11 14.60 24.64
CA VAL A 232 -1.36 13.70 25.79
C VAL A 232 -0.05 13.40 26.54
N PHE A 233 0.99 12.98 25.83
CA PHE A 233 2.29 12.70 26.43
C PHE A 233 2.88 13.92 27.12
N TYR A 234 2.76 15.09 26.49
CA TYR A 234 3.23 16.35 27.06
C TYR A 234 2.54 16.69 28.39
N ARG A 235 1.20 16.62 28.43
CA ARG A 235 0.42 16.88 29.67
C ARG A 235 0.73 15.90 30.79
N LYS A 236 1.10 14.65 30.45
CA LYS A 236 1.48 13.61 31.41
C LYS A 236 2.97 13.66 31.81
N ASN A 237 3.74 14.65 31.32
CA ASN A 237 5.16 14.77 31.55
C ASN A 237 6.00 13.53 31.22
N ILE A 238 5.59 12.77 30.20
CA ILE A 238 6.32 11.59 29.74
C ILE A 238 7.24 11.98 28.58
N PRO A 239 8.55 11.68 28.66
CA PRO A 239 9.49 11.94 27.57
C PRO A 239 9.13 11.19 26.30
N PHE A 240 8.96 11.93 25.21
CA PHE A 240 8.37 11.44 23.99
C PHE A 240 8.86 12.21 22.76
N GLN A 241 8.97 11.53 21.62
CA GLN A 241 9.34 12.11 20.34
C GLN A 241 8.60 11.45 19.18
N ILE A 242 8.05 12.24 18.25
CA ILE A 242 7.60 11.76 16.93
C ILE A 242 8.71 12.04 15.92
N ARG A 243 9.15 11.01 15.18
CA ARG A 243 10.09 11.15 14.07
C ARG A 243 9.36 11.00 12.74
N VAL A 244 9.52 11.98 11.84
CA VAL A 244 8.71 12.14 10.63
C VAL A 244 9.56 12.01 9.38
N ILE A 245 9.28 10.98 8.56
CA ILE A 245 9.91 10.75 7.26
C ILE A 245 8.89 10.93 6.15
N GLY A 246 9.22 11.75 5.15
CA GLY A 246 8.62 11.75 3.81
C GLY A 246 7.70 12.90 3.44
N PRO A 247 6.93 13.55 4.33
CA PRO A 247 6.14 14.72 3.96
C PRO A 247 7.02 15.91 3.60
N LEU A 248 6.46 16.90 2.92
CA LEU A 248 7.12 18.20 2.79
C LEU A 248 7.09 18.92 4.14
N LYS A 249 8.21 19.54 4.54
CA LYS A 249 8.34 20.25 5.84
C LYS A 249 7.22 21.27 6.07
N LYS A 250 6.82 22.00 5.05
CA LYS A 250 5.73 22.99 5.11
C LYS A 250 4.35 22.42 5.48
N ASN A 251 4.15 21.12 5.35
CA ASN A 251 2.88 20.44 5.68
C ASN A 251 2.87 19.88 7.09
N ILE A 252 3.95 20.06 7.85
CA ILE A 252 4.12 19.51 9.19
C ILE A 252 4.03 20.68 10.18
N PRO A 253 3.14 20.61 11.18
CA PRO A 253 3.05 21.66 12.19
C PRO A 253 4.32 21.71 13.07
N LEU A 254 4.58 22.87 13.64
CA LEU A 254 5.61 23.02 14.65
C LEU A 254 5.11 22.40 15.96
N HIS A 255 5.90 21.51 16.53
CA HIS A 255 5.63 20.91 17.83
C HIS A 255 6.96 20.52 18.48
N PRO A 256 7.18 20.81 19.79
CA PRO A 256 8.47 20.59 20.45
C PRO A 256 8.94 19.13 20.41
N ASN A 257 8.00 18.18 20.46
CA ASN A 257 8.30 16.74 20.44
C ASN A 257 8.30 16.13 19.05
N LEU A 258 8.24 16.94 17.97
CA LEU A 258 8.25 16.47 16.60
C LEU A 258 9.60 16.75 15.95
N LYS A 259 10.29 15.68 15.52
CA LYS A 259 11.54 15.75 14.78
C LYS A 259 11.30 15.42 13.31
N TYR A 260 11.44 16.43 12.47
CA TYR A 260 11.43 16.24 11.02
C TYR A 260 12.77 15.64 10.56
N VAL A 261 12.75 14.42 10.05
CA VAL A 261 13.93 13.71 9.54
C VAL A 261 14.17 14.05 8.07
N GLY A 262 13.11 14.34 7.32
CA GLY A 262 13.21 14.64 5.89
C GLY A 262 12.70 13.50 5.02
N PHE A 263 12.96 13.62 3.72
CA PHE A 263 12.72 12.55 2.75
C PHE A 263 13.97 11.66 2.68
N LEU A 264 13.84 10.41 3.09
CA LEU A 264 14.88 9.40 2.94
C LEU A 264 14.58 8.53 1.72
N ASP A 265 15.39 8.67 0.68
CA ASP A 265 15.33 7.81 -0.49
C ASP A 265 16.01 6.47 -0.16
N LYS A 266 15.21 5.43 0.03
CA LYS A 266 15.70 4.10 0.40
C LYS A 266 16.55 3.40 -0.68
N PHE A 267 16.57 3.90 -1.91
CA PHE A 267 17.44 3.39 -2.96
C PHE A 267 18.83 4.05 -2.94
N LYS A 268 18.89 5.31 -2.47
CA LYS A 268 20.15 6.07 -2.36
C LYS A 268 20.76 6.01 -0.97
N ASN A 269 19.91 5.96 0.07
CA ASN A 269 20.30 6.09 1.48
C ASN A 269 19.67 4.97 2.31
N LEU A 270 19.80 3.71 1.86
CA LEU A 270 19.16 2.55 2.50
C LEU A 270 19.56 2.42 3.98
N ASP A 271 20.83 2.63 4.30
CA ASP A 271 21.34 2.48 5.66
C ASP A 271 20.76 3.53 6.61
N LEU A 272 20.68 4.79 6.17
CA LEU A 272 20.05 5.84 6.95
C LEU A 272 18.56 5.55 7.17
N PHE A 273 17.87 5.06 6.14
CA PHE A 273 16.45 4.68 6.24
C PHE A 273 16.27 3.54 7.25
N ILE A 274 17.07 2.47 7.16
CA ILE A 274 17.00 1.32 8.06
C ILE A 274 17.30 1.73 9.49
N ASN A 275 18.39 2.47 9.72
CA ASN A 275 18.81 2.88 11.06
C ASN A 275 17.80 3.81 11.72
N GLU A 276 17.20 4.71 10.95
CA GLU A 276 16.15 5.58 11.46
C GLU A 276 14.93 4.77 11.91
N LEU A 277 14.39 3.87 11.05
CA LEU A 277 13.23 3.07 11.41
C LEU A 277 13.50 2.14 12.61
N LYS A 278 14.67 1.48 12.64
CA LYS A 278 15.02 0.57 13.74
C LYS A 278 15.06 1.27 15.11
N SER A 279 15.39 2.56 15.12
CA SER A 279 15.43 3.37 16.35
C SER A 279 14.06 3.67 16.94
N TRP A 280 12.98 3.45 16.21
CA TRP A 280 11.62 3.67 16.69
C TRP A 280 11.17 2.57 17.64
N HIS A 281 10.47 2.96 18.71
CA HIS A 281 9.77 1.99 19.56
C HIS A 281 8.57 1.41 18.82
N TYR A 282 7.81 2.25 18.11
CA TYR A 282 6.69 1.85 17.27
C TYR A 282 6.65 2.65 15.98
N GLY A 283 6.42 1.97 14.85
CA GLY A 283 5.91 2.62 13.65
C GLY A 283 4.42 2.94 13.82
N THR A 284 3.95 4.04 13.23
CA THR A 284 2.56 4.49 13.38
C THR A 284 1.84 4.67 12.04
N LEU A 285 0.55 4.31 11.99
CA LEU A 285 -0.29 4.56 10.83
C LEU A 285 -1.77 4.76 11.24
N PHE A 286 -2.13 6.01 11.54
CA PHE A 286 -3.50 6.40 11.90
C PHE A 286 -4.21 7.11 10.74
N SER A 287 -4.15 6.51 9.54
CA SER A 287 -4.65 7.11 8.30
C SER A 287 -6.15 7.37 8.30
N LYS A 288 -6.57 8.49 7.72
CA LYS A 288 -7.99 8.78 7.41
C LYS A 288 -8.53 7.89 6.29
N ALA A 289 -7.66 7.41 5.40
CA ALA A 289 -7.97 6.45 4.34
C ALA A 289 -6.70 5.67 3.96
N GLY A 290 -6.82 4.36 3.75
CA GLY A 290 -5.69 3.51 3.37
C GLY A 290 -6.12 2.16 2.82
N ALA A 291 -5.79 1.88 1.56
CA ALA A 291 -6.08 0.60 0.93
C ALA A 291 -5.13 -0.52 1.42
N PHE A 292 -3.88 -0.14 1.73
CA PHE A 292 -2.87 -1.00 2.34
C PHE A 292 -1.81 -0.12 3.02
N GLY A 293 -1.16 -0.59 4.03
CA GLY A 293 -0.16 0.18 4.79
C GLY A 293 1.26 -0.31 4.52
N ILE A 294 1.86 0.04 3.36
CA ILE A 294 3.23 -0.43 3.05
C ILE A 294 4.26 0.02 4.10
N SER A 295 4.08 1.19 4.73
CA SER A 295 4.94 1.65 5.83
C SER A 295 4.93 0.70 7.03
N ASN A 296 3.79 0.06 7.32
CA ASN A 296 3.72 -0.96 8.36
C ASN A 296 4.61 -2.15 8.01
N ARG A 297 4.54 -2.65 6.76
CA ARG A 297 5.38 -3.76 6.30
C ARG A 297 6.87 -3.42 6.35
N GLU A 298 7.23 -2.17 6.06
CA GLU A 298 8.62 -1.69 6.14
C GLU A 298 9.13 -1.61 7.59
N CYS A 299 8.28 -1.27 8.54
CA CYS A 299 8.60 -1.36 9.97
C CYS A 299 8.75 -2.84 10.40
N LEU A 300 7.76 -3.68 10.07
CA LEU A 300 7.72 -5.08 10.51
C LEU A 300 8.92 -5.90 10.02
N ILE A 301 9.35 -5.72 8.77
CA ILE A 301 10.53 -6.43 8.23
C ILE A 301 11.84 -6.04 8.94
N LEU A 302 11.87 -4.88 9.58
CA LEU A 302 12.99 -4.40 10.40
C LEU A 302 12.86 -4.78 11.88
N GLY A 303 11.86 -5.55 12.27
CA GLY A 303 11.59 -5.91 13.65
C GLY A 303 10.97 -4.76 14.46
N VAL A 304 10.39 -3.75 13.82
CA VAL A 304 9.74 -2.61 14.48
C VAL A 304 8.24 -2.88 14.58
N PRO A 305 7.66 -3.02 15.77
CA PRO A 305 6.23 -3.22 15.93
C PRO A 305 5.45 -1.97 15.51
N VAL A 306 4.19 -2.16 15.13
CA VAL A 306 3.37 -1.09 14.55
C VAL A 306 2.11 -0.87 15.37
N ILE A 307 1.74 0.38 15.56
CA ILE A 307 0.43 0.78 16.07
C ILE A 307 -0.36 1.50 14.97
N CYS A 308 -1.56 1.03 14.73
CA CYS A 308 -2.43 1.61 13.71
C CYS A 308 -3.89 1.46 14.12
N HIS A 309 -4.80 1.99 13.33
CA HIS A 309 -6.23 1.74 13.52
C HIS A 309 -6.85 1.02 12.32
N ASP A 310 -8.02 0.41 12.56
CA ASP A 310 -8.75 -0.36 11.56
C ASP A 310 -9.51 0.57 10.61
N ILE A 311 -8.82 0.98 9.55
CA ILE A 311 -9.40 1.75 8.43
C ILE A 311 -8.95 1.15 7.11
N GLY A 312 -9.91 0.86 6.25
CA GLY A 312 -9.64 0.29 4.93
C GLY A 312 -8.89 -1.05 5.03
N GLY A 313 -7.82 -1.19 4.25
CA GLY A 313 -6.98 -2.40 4.24
C GLY A 313 -5.80 -2.38 5.22
N ILE A 314 -5.69 -1.37 6.09
CA ILE A 314 -4.51 -1.18 6.96
C ILE A 314 -4.34 -2.35 7.93
N ALA A 315 -5.43 -2.83 8.55
CA ALA A 315 -5.39 -3.94 9.48
C ALA A 315 -4.77 -5.21 8.86
N SER A 316 -4.97 -5.45 7.57
CA SER A 316 -4.41 -6.60 6.85
C SER A 316 -2.87 -6.56 6.71
N THR A 317 -2.23 -5.46 7.07
CA THR A 317 -0.76 -5.38 7.10
C THR A 317 -0.14 -6.07 8.31
N LEU A 318 -0.92 -6.25 9.38
CA LEU A 318 -0.54 -6.99 10.58
C LEU A 318 -1.28 -8.33 10.58
N PRO A 319 -0.63 -9.43 10.21
CA PRO A 319 -1.29 -10.74 10.08
C PRO A 319 -1.76 -11.30 11.43
N LYS A 320 -1.17 -10.82 12.52
CA LYS A 320 -1.52 -11.21 13.89
C LYS A 320 -1.43 -9.99 14.81
N SER A 321 -2.24 -9.96 15.86
CA SER A 321 -2.19 -8.96 16.93
C SER A 321 -0.84 -8.91 17.67
N ASP A 322 -0.02 -9.93 17.49
CA ASP A 322 1.27 -10.10 18.16
C ASP A 322 2.41 -9.23 17.61
N PHE A 323 2.18 -8.44 16.55
CA PHE A 323 3.21 -7.60 15.94
C PHE A 323 2.99 -6.10 16.17
N GLY A 324 2.12 -5.78 17.12
CA GLY A 324 1.77 -4.41 17.46
C GLY A 324 0.34 -4.31 17.95
N LYS A 325 -0.34 -3.20 17.64
CA LYS A 325 -1.73 -2.98 18.05
C LYS A 325 -2.54 -2.38 16.93
N ILE A 326 -3.69 -2.98 16.68
CA ILE A 326 -4.73 -2.41 15.83
C ILE A 326 -5.82 -1.86 16.77
N PHE A 327 -6.04 -0.55 16.75
CA PHE A 327 -7.13 0.09 17.45
C PHE A 327 -8.39 0.10 16.58
N LYS A 328 -9.57 0.26 17.17
CA LYS A 328 -10.80 0.56 16.41
C LYS A 328 -10.62 1.89 15.67
N SER A 329 -11.44 2.11 14.63
CA SER A 329 -11.43 3.38 13.89
C SER A 329 -11.62 4.57 14.83
N ASN A 330 -10.86 5.65 14.58
CA ASN A 330 -10.85 6.88 15.39
C ASN A 330 -10.64 6.65 16.90
N PRO A 331 -9.54 6.02 17.31
CA PRO A 331 -9.27 5.78 18.72
C PRO A 331 -9.10 7.09 19.48
N ASN A 332 -9.47 7.10 20.76
CA ASN A 332 -9.14 8.21 21.64
C ASN A 332 -7.61 8.22 21.89
N PRO A 333 -6.92 9.37 21.72
CA PRO A 333 -5.48 9.48 22.00
C PRO A 333 -5.07 9.03 23.40
N GLU A 334 -5.91 9.25 24.44
CA GLU A 334 -5.66 8.78 25.82
C GLU A 334 -5.56 7.24 25.87
N PHE A 335 -6.44 6.49 25.20
CA PHE A 335 -6.36 5.02 25.15
C PHE A 335 -5.11 4.52 24.42
N VAL A 336 -4.71 5.23 23.37
CA VAL A 336 -3.49 4.89 22.65
C VAL A 336 -2.27 5.14 23.53
N TYR A 337 -2.24 6.26 24.24
CA TYR A 337 -1.22 6.59 25.23
C TYR A 337 -1.12 5.49 26.30
N GLU A 338 -2.23 5.16 26.97
CA GLU A 338 -2.26 4.14 28.02
C GLU A 338 -1.73 2.79 27.53
N TRP A 339 -2.16 2.39 26.35
CA TRP A 339 -1.68 1.14 25.75
C TRP A 339 -0.16 1.20 25.52
N ILE A 340 0.38 2.31 25.01
CA ILE A 340 1.82 2.46 24.76
C ILE A 340 2.58 2.36 26.07
N ILE A 341 2.17 3.06 27.12
CA ILE A 341 2.82 3.01 28.43
C ILE A 341 2.81 1.60 29.01
N ASN A 342 1.65 0.95 29.00
CA ASN A 342 1.48 -0.41 29.51
C ASN A 342 2.27 -1.46 28.70
N SER A 343 2.56 -1.20 27.43
CA SER A 343 3.33 -2.11 26.57
C SER A 343 4.79 -2.21 27.00
N PHE A 344 5.32 -1.26 27.75
CA PHE A 344 6.66 -1.28 28.32
C PHE A 344 6.75 -1.82 29.75
N ASN A 345 5.63 -2.30 30.30
CA ASN A 345 5.58 -2.79 31.69
C ASN A 345 5.03 -4.23 31.76
N PRO A 346 5.88 -5.23 32.05
CA PRO A 346 7.33 -5.14 32.20
C PRO A 346 8.04 -4.96 30.83
N TYR A 347 9.19 -4.30 30.83
CA TYR A 347 9.92 -3.99 29.59
C TYR A 347 10.33 -5.24 28.79
N ASN A 348 10.61 -6.35 29.46
CA ASN A 348 10.91 -7.62 28.80
C ASN A 348 9.80 -8.10 27.86
N LYS A 349 8.53 -7.74 28.11
CA LYS A 349 7.42 -8.01 27.20
C LYS A 349 7.61 -7.32 25.84
N TYR A 350 8.07 -6.08 25.87
CA TYR A 350 8.40 -5.33 24.67
C TYR A 350 9.63 -5.90 23.95
N VAL A 351 10.66 -6.29 24.70
CA VAL A 351 11.87 -6.97 24.15
C VAL A 351 11.47 -8.24 23.41
N ASN A 352 10.71 -9.11 24.06
CA ASN A 352 10.22 -10.37 23.47
C ASN A 352 9.38 -10.12 22.20
N LEU A 353 8.58 -9.04 22.17
CA LEU A 353 7.82 -8.64 20.98
C LEU A 353 8.77 -8.31 19.82
N ARG A 354 9.84 -7.55 20.07
CA ARG A 354 10.83 -7.17 19.06
C ARG A 354 11.57 -8.40 18.51
N GLU A 355 11.99 -9.31 19.39
CA GLU A 355 12.67 -10.57 19.04
C GLU A 355 11.76 -11.48 18.22
N LYS A 356 10.52 -11.69 18.65
CA LYS A 356 9.52 -12.48 17.94
C LYS A 356 9.28 -11.94 16.53
N LEU A 357 9.13 -10.63 16.42
CA LEU A 357 8.89 -9.96 15.14
C LEU A 357 10.12 -10.10 14.23
N PHE A 358 11.31 -9.88 14.74
CA PHE A 358 12.55 -10.00 13.99
C PHE A 358 12.77 -11.43 13.46
N ASN A 359 12.45 -12.45 14.24
CA ASN A 359 12.56 -13.86 13.83
C ASN A 359 11.54 -14.21 12.72
N LYS A 360 10.40 -13.53 12.67
CA LYS A 360 9.32 -13.75 11.70
C LYS A 360 9.33 -12.78 10.51
N ARG A 361 10.36 -11.97 10.37
CA ARG A 361 10.44 -10.91 9.33
C ARG A 361 10.34 -11.42 7.90
N SER A 362 10.63 -12.68 7.61
CA SER A 362 10.43 -13.29 6.29
C SER A 362 8.97 -13.32 5.84
N GLU A 363 8.01 -13.32 6.78
CA GLU A 363 6.57 -13.25 6.48
C GLU A 363 6.17 -11.93 5.81
N PHE A 364 7.01 -10.88 5.90
CA PHE A 364 6.73 -9.54 5.37
C PHE A 364 7.44 -9.26 4.05
N THR A 365 8.02 -10.26 3.40
CA THR A 365 8.78 -10.11 2.15
C THR A 365 7.91 -10.26 0.91
N TRP A 366 8.38 -9.68 -0.21
CA TRP A 366 7.81 -9.97 -1.52
C TRP A 366 8.08 -11.40 -1.97
N ASP A 367 9.17 -12.06 -1.52
CA ASP A 367 9.43 -13.47 -1.80
C ASP A 367 8.29 -14.36 -1.27
N THR A 368 7.87 -14.16 -0.02
CA THR A 368 6.73 -14.87 0.55
C THR A 368 5.41 -14.55 -0.16
N ALA A 369 5.16 -13.27 -0.46
CA ALA A 369 3.95 -12.88 -1.20
C ALA A 369 3.91 -13.51 -2.59
N VAL A 370 5.03 -13.57 -3.31
CA VAL A 370 5.13 -14.15 -4.65
C VAL A 370 4.96 -15.68 -4.63
N LYS A 371 5.46 -16.37 -3.63
CA LYS A 371 5.21 -17.82 -3.45
C LYS A 371 3.71 -18.09 -3.33
N ASN A 372 3.04 -17.36 -2.44
CA ASN A 372 1.58 -17.50 -2.29
C ASN A 372 0.81 -17.09 -3.57
N LEU A 373 1.29 -16.09 -4.31
CA LEU A 373 0.71 -15.73 -5.62
C LEU A 373 0.87 -16.86 -6.63
N LYS A 374 2.00 -17.56 -6.60
CA LYS A 374 2.28 -18.67 -7.51
C LYS A 374 1.33 -19.83 -7.27
N ASP A 375 1.04 -20.16 -6.00
CA ASP A 375 0.10 -21.22 -5.61
C ASP A 375 -1.32 -20.97 -6.15
N VAL A 376 -1.71 -19.71 -6.35
CA VAL A 376 -3.03 -19.34 -6.89
C VAL A 376 -3.03 -19.21 -8.42
N LEU A 377 -1.91 -18.75 -9.00
CA LEU A 377 -1.86 -18.38 -10.43
C LEU A 377 -1.37 -19.50 -11.36
N ASP A 378 -0.66 -20.47 -10.87
CA ASP A 378 -0.22 -21.64 -11.64
C ASP A 378 -1.26 -22.74 -11.59
#